data_ecb5cfedf4f91a7d220fd7dbc39942ad
#
_entry.id   ecb5cfedf4f91a7d220fd7dbc39942ad
#
_cell.length_a   1.000
_cell.length_b   1.000
_cell.length_c   1.000
_cell.angle_alpha   90.00
_cell.angle_beta   90.00
_cell.angle_gamma   90.00
#
_symmetry.space_group_name_H-M   'P 1'
#
loop_
_entity.id
_entity.type
_entity.pdbx_description
1 polymer ?
#
loop_
_entity_poly.entity_id
_entity_poly.type
_entity_poly.pdbx_seq_one_letter_code
_entity_poly.pdbx_strand_id
1 'polypeptide(L)' 'MAEYHVGAGLFGIYAGTLDKSGIKWRNKSEVTREALSAAAQYLLEQEKEYRFIRASDGKGFVMRIEEREVNE' A
#
# COMPACT_ATOMS: atom_id res chain seq x y z
N MET A 1 4.11 -22.32 -4.42
CA MET A 1 4.82 -21.04 -4.36
C MET A 1 4.02 -20.07 -3.51
N ALA A 2 4.67 -19.43 -2.55
CA ALA A 2 3.99 -18.47 -1.70
C ALA A 2 3.80 -17.14 -2.43
N GLU A 3 2.61 -16.59 -2.32
CA GLU A 3 2.32 -15.27 -2.87
C GLU A 3 2.44 -14.23 -1.78
N TYR A 4 3.01 -13.10 -2.13
CA TYR A 4 3.07 -11.96 -1.22
C TYR A 4 1.81 -11.12 -1.35
N HIS A 5 1.32 -10.71 -0.21
CA HIS A 5 0.16 -9.85 -0.12
C HIS A 5 0.52 -8.58 0.64
N VAL A 6 -0.10 -7.48 0.28
CA VAL A 6 0.04 -6.21 0.99
C VAL A 6 -1.36 -5.76 1.36
N GLY A 7 -1.56 -5.43 2.62
CA GLY A 7 -2.87 -4.99 3.08
C GLY A 7 -2.77 -3.96 4.18
N ALA A 8 -3.81 -3.16 4.29
CA ALA A 8 -3.92 -2.19 5.36
C ALA A 8 -4.66 -2.81 6.54
N GLY A 9 -4.08 -2.69 7.71
CA GLY A 9 -4.71 -3.12 8.95
C GLY A 9 -5.01 -1.93 9.85
N LEU A 10 -5.51 -2.21 11.04
CA LEU A 10 -5.87 -1.18 11.99
C LEU A 10 -4.67 -0.33 12.42
N PHE A 11 -3.50 -0.94 12.50
CA PHE A 11 -2.30 -0.28 13.00
C PHE A 11 -1.24 0.02 11.94
N GLY A 12 -1.55 -0.22 10.68
CA GLY A 12 -0.57 0.08 9.63
C GLY A 12 -0.77 -0.76 8.37
N ILE A 13 0.25 -0.74 7.53
CA ILE A 13 0.30 -1.53 6.30
C ILE A 13 1.21 -2.72 6.55
N TYR A 14 0.76 -3.89 6.14
CA TYR A 14 1.47 -5.14 6.35
C TYR A 14 1.72 -5.83 5.02
N ALA A 15 2.84 -6.49 4.94
CA ALA A 15 3.18 -7.35 3.80
C ALA A 15 3.58 -8.72 4.32
N GLY A 16 3.28 -9.73 3.55
CA GLY A 16 3.62 -11.09 3.93
C GLY A 16 2.93 -12.11 3.07
N THR A 17 2.87 -13.33 3.57
CA THR A 17 2.22 -14.44 2.90
C THR A 17 1.02 -14.89 3.70
N LEU A 18 0.04 -15.45 3.01
CA LEU A 18 -1.13 -16.04 3.65
C LEU A 18 -0.94 -17.55 3.79
N ASP A 19 -1.67 -18.16 4.73
CA ASP A 19 -1.68 -19.60 4.84
C ASP A 19 -2.51 -20.23 3.73
N LYS A 20 -2.66 -21.56 3.74
CA LYS A 20 -3.38 -22.28 2.71
C LYS A 20 -4.85 -21.89 2.61
N SER A 21 -5.44 -21.40 3.69
CA SER A 21 -6.84 -20.96 3.68
C SER A 21 -7.03 -19.60 3.01
N GLY A 22 -5.95 -18.83 2.87
CA GLY A 22 -6.03 -17.47 2.34
C GLY A 22 -6.60 -16.46 3.34
N ILE A 23 -6.79 -16.85 4.58
CA ILE A 23 -7.42 -16.02 5.61
C ILE A 23 -6.41 -15.47 6.61
N LYS A 24 -5.45 -16.28 7.01
CA LYS A 24 -4.48 -15.90 8.04
C LYS A 24 -3.13 -15.59 7.44
N TRP A 25 -2.50 -14.55 7.97
CA TRP A 25 -1.13 -14.24 7.63
C TRP A 25 -0.19 -15.29 8.20
N ARG A 26 0.69 -15.77 7.36
CA ARG A 26 1.71 -16.75 7.76
C ARG A 26 3.00 -16.08 8.16
N ASN A 27 3.45 -15.16 7.31
CA ASN A 27 4.61 -14.32 7.59
C ASN A 27 4.18 -12.89 7.34
N LYS A 28 4.05 -12.12 8.40
CA LYS A 28 3.54 -10.76 8.29
C LYS A 28 4.54 -9.78 8.89
N SER A 29 4.89 -8.77 8.13
CA SER A 29 5.75 -7.68 8.59
C SER A 29 5.03 -6.36 8.41
N GLU A 30 5.16 -5.48 9.39
CA GLU A 30 4.64 -4.14 9.27
C GLU A 30 5.59 -3.33 8.39
N VAL A 31 5.07 -2.78 7.30
CA VAL A 31 5.85 -2.08 6.28
C VAL A 31 5.28 -0.70 5.95
N THR A 32 4.59 -0.10 6.91
CA THR A 32 3.87 1.16 6.69
C THR A 32 4.78 2.23 6.10
N ARG A 33 5.91 2.47 6.72
CA ARG A 33 6.84 3.50 6.27
C ARG A 33 7.41 3.20 4.90
N GLU A 34 7.85 1.97 4.69
CA GLU A 34 8.43 1.53 3.43
C GLU A 34 7.41 1.60 2.30
N ALA A 35 6.18 1.14 2.58
CA ALA A 35 5.11 1.17 1.59
C ALA A 35 4.72 2.59 1.20
N LEU A 36 4.59 3.48 2.19
CA LEU A 36 4.24 4.86 1.92
C LEU A 36 5.37 5.59 1.19
N SER A 37 6.62 5.32 1.55
CA SER A 37 7.77 5.90 0.86
C SER A 37 7.86 5.43 -0.57
N ALA A 38 7.65 4.14 -0.80
CA ALA A 38 7.65 3.58 -2.16
C ALA A 38 6.50 4.14 -3.00
N ALA A 39 5.32 4.27 -2.41
CA ALA A 39 4.17 4.84 -3.09
C ALA A 39 4.42 6.31 -3.44
N ALA A 40 5.02 7.07 -2.53
CA ALA A 40 5.36 8.47 -2.78
C ALA A 40 6.33 8.60 -3.95
N GLN A 41 7.37 7.78 -3.96
CA GLN A 41 8.33 7.80 -5.06
C GLN A 41 7.68 7.43 -6.39
N TYR A 42 6.85 6.39 -6.37
CA TYR A 42 6.12 5.97 -7.56
C TYR A 42 5.22 7.09 -8.10
N LEU A 43 4.49 7.75 -7.20
CA LEU A 43 3.59 8.85 -7.58
C LEU A 43 4.34 10.04 -8.17
N LEU A 44 5.52 10.35 -7.64
CA LEU A 44 6.35 11.41 -8.19
C LEU A 44 6.75 11.10 -9.64
N GLU A 45 7.00 9.85 -9.96
CA GLU A 45 7.33 9.40 -11.31
C GLU A 45 6.11 9.38 -12.22
N GLN A 46 4.90 9.34 -11.65
CA GLN A 46 3.63 9.29 -12.39
C GLN A 46 2.92 10.66 -12.40
N GLU A 47 3.66 11.73 -12.49
CA GLU A 47 3.12 13.09 -12.51
C GLU A 47 2.32 13.46 -11.27
N LYS A 48 2.72 12.89 -10.14
CA LYS A 48 2.14 13.16 -8.82
C LYS A 48 0.69 12.70 -8.65
N GLU A 49 0.21 11.83 -9.54
CA GLU A 49 -1.15 11.33 -9.45
C GLU A 49 -1.22 9.87 -9.93
N TYR A 50 -1.99 9.08 -9.23
CA TYR A 50 -2.28 7.69 -9.62
C TYR A 50 -3.76 7.42 -9.41
N ARG A 51 -4.40 6.85 -10.41
CA ARG A 51 -5.83 6.51 -10.37
C ARG A 51 -6.02 5.01 -10.40
N PHE A 52 -6.96 4.53 -9.61
CA PHE A 52 -7.27 3.10 -9.61
C PHE A 52 -8.72 2.86 -9.21
N ILE A 53 -9.21 1.69 -9.56
CA ILE A 53 -10.55 1.24 -9.20
C ILE A 53 -10.42 0.10 -8.20
N ARG A 54 -11.10 0.22 -7.07
CA ARG A 54 -11.10 -0.85 -6.08
C ARG A 54 -12.06 -1.95 -6.50
N ALA A 55 -11.54 -3.19 -6.63
CA ALA A 55 -12.32 -4.31 -7.14
C ALA A 55 -13.49 -4.70 -6.22
N SER A 56 -13.34 -4.50 -4.90
CA SER A 56 -14.35 -4.95 -3.95
C SER A 56 -15.69 -4.22 -4.06
N ASP A 57 -15.68 -2.95 -4.48
CA ASP A 57 -16.92 -2.16 -4.56
C ASP A 57 -17.01 -1.32 -5.83
N GLY A 58 -16.03 -1.41 -6.72
CA GLY A 58 -16.02 -0.68 -7.98
C GLY A 58 -15.79 0.81 -7.86
N LYS A 59 -15.45 1.30 -6.68
CA LYS A 59 -15.21 2.73 -6.49
C LYS A 59 -13.84 3.13 -7.02
N GLY A 60 -13.81 4.29 -7.67
CA GLY A 60 -12.56 4.86 -8.16
C GLY A 60 -11.89 5.73 -7.11
N PHE A 61 -10.56 5.68 -7.11
CA PHE A 61 -9.74 6.46 -6.20
C PHE A 61 -8.64 7.19 -6.94
N VAL A 62 -8.31 8.36 -6.47
CA VAL A 62 -7.18 9.13 -6.96
C VAL A 62 -6.24 9.36 -5.80
N MET A 63 -4.99 8.96 -5.98
CA MET A 63 -3.93 9.24 -5.02
C MET A 63 -3.05 10.34 -5.58
N ARG A 64 -2.77 11.34 -4.76
CA ARG A 64 -1.91 12.46 -5.14
C ARG A 64 -0.81 12.64 -4.12
N ILE A 65 0.31 13.18 -4.60
CA ILE A 65 1.42 13.52 -3.74
C ILE A 65 1.73 15.01 -3.87
N GLU A 66 2.10 15.62 -2.75
CA GLU A 66 2.45 17.02 -2.70
C GLU A 66 3.74 17.15 -1.91
N GLU A 67 4.70 17.86 -2.50
CA GLU A 67 5.95 18.16 -1.81
C GLU A 67 5.81 19.41 -0.98
N ARG A 68 6.25 19.36 0.26
CA ARG A 68 6.28 20.50 1.15
C ARG A 68 7.57 20.53 1.92
N GLU A 69 8.06 21.72 2.17
CA GLU A 69 9.14 21.88 3.13
C GLU A 69 8.56 21.70 4.51
N VAL A 70 9.19 20.85 5.30
CA VAL A 70 8.82 20.64 6.68
C VAL A 70 9.86 21.32 7.55
N ASN A 71 9.47 22.41 8.18
CA ASN A 71 10.32 23.14 9.11
C ASN A 71 10.02 22.64 10.51
N GLU A 72 11.02 22.04 11.12
CA GLU A 72 10.92 21.60 12.51
C GLU A 72 11.59 22.60 13.43
#